data_90c75d8a68b8f166f86699d91a55126c
#
_entry.id   90c75d8a68b8f166f86699d91a55126c
#
_cell.length_a   1.000
_cell.length_b   1.000
_cell.length_c   1.000
_cell.angle_alpha   90.00
_cell.angle_beta   90.00
_cell.angle_gamma   90.00
#
_symmetry.space_group_name_H-M   'P 1'
#
loop_
_entity.id
_entity.type
_entity.pdbx_description
1 polymer ?
#
loop_
_entity_poly.entity_id
_entity_poly.type
_entity_poly.pdbx_seq_one_letter_code
_entity_poly.pdbx_strand_id
1 'polypeptide(L)'
;QVRRYGFTAGLKISVLSNFEHLYIYDTSYPVEQNDTRVKAIIREYKYTDYEDAAEELLKYLGKNSVYSGHFDEVWSEIEANVNHKSIDELFLQQINEWRLMLGTEILHNNLEIEMEELGDVVQSYINKILFLRVCEDRNIETYQSLLQIAGHNSHQELIAKFKAADLRYNSGLFEEKLSDEIIGNVRSSFWSIIRELYFPQSPYSFAVLSSDILGKIYEIFLSQRLAVIDGQLSIVNKPE
;
A
#
# COMPACT_ATOMS: atom_id res chain seq x y z
N GLN A 1 5.20 -7.73 11.69
CA GLN A 1 4.87 -6.29 11.65
C GLN A 1 6.11 -5.42 11.38
N VAL A 2 7.24 -5.59 12.12
CA VAL A 2 8.46 -4.78 11.95
C VAL A 2 9.01 -4.83 10.51
N ARG A 3 9.00 -6.00 9.87
CA ARG A 3 9.41 -6.16 8.47
C ARG A 3 8.50 -5.39 7.50
N ARG A 4 7.19 -5.42 7.73
CA ARG A 4 6.24 -4.65 6.91
C ARG A 4 6.51 -3.15 6.98
N TYR A 5 6.81 -2.65 8.18
CA TYR A 5 7.18 -1.25 8.36
C TYR A 5 8.46 -0.90 7.61
N GLY A 6 9.52 -1.70 7.79
CA GLY A 6 10.79 -1.49 7.10
C GLY A 6 10.65 -1.56 5.59
N PHE A 7 9.96 -2.58 5.07
CA PHE A 7 9.67 -2.72 3.64
C PHE A 7 8.92 -1.50 3.11
N THR A 8 7.81 -1.09 3.75
CA THR A 8 7.01 0.04 3.29
C THR A 8 7.75 1.38 3.36
N ALA A 9 8.68 1.52 4.32
CA ALA A 9 9.51 2.71 4.44
C ALA A 9 10.77 2.69 3.53
N GLY A 10 10.93 1.65 2.71
CA GLY A 10 12.10 1.50 1.82
C GLY A 10 13.41 1.28 2.57
N LEU A 11 13.37 0.72 3.78
CA LEU A 11 14.54 0.47 4.60
C LEU A 11 15.19 -0.87 4.22
N LYS A 12 16.53 -0.93 4.24
CA LYS A 12 17.29 -2.16 4.00
C LYS A 12 17.08 -3.17 5.12
N ILE A 13 17.08 -2.69 6.35
CA ILE A 13 16.94 -3.50 7.55
C ILE A 13 15.92 -2.91 8.52
N SER A 14 15.43 -3.76 9.41
CA SER A 14 14.69 -3.35 10.61
C SER A 14 15.20 -4.08 11.83
N VAL A 15 15.19 -3.39 12.97
CA VAL A 15 15.64 -3.94 14.24
C VAL A 15 14.45 -4.11 15.17
N LEU A 16 14.36 -5.27 15.80
CA LEU A 16 13.38 -5.59 16.82
C LEU A 16 14.08 -6.04 18.10
N SER A 17 13.77 -5.42 19.23
CA SER A 17 14.29 -5.84 20.52
C SER A 17 13.18 -5.88 21.57
N ASN A 18 13.28 -6.86 22.47
CA ASN A 18 12.54 -6.94 23.73
C ASN A 18 13.46 -6.86 24.94
N PHE A 19 14.69 -6.34 24.74
CA PHE A 19 15.80 -6.26 25.68
C PHE A 19 16.48 -7.60 26.01
N GLU A 20 15.78 -8.72 25.98
CA GLU A 20 16.35 -10.04 26.11
C GLU A 20 16.98 -10.52 24.80
N HIS A 21 16.32 -10.22 23.67
CA HIS A 21 16.79 -10.53 22.33
C HIS A 21 16.77 -9.27 21.47
N LEU A 22 17.73 -9.19 20.55
CA LEU A 22 17.79 -8.21 19.48
C LEU A 22 17.88 -8.97 18.15
N TYR A 23 16.96 -8.66 17.24
CA TYR A 23 16.91 -9.25 15.90
C TYR A 23 17.12 -8.15 14.85
N ILE A 24 17.97 -8.43 13.85
CA ILE A 24 18.11 -7.62 12.64
C ILE A 24 17.48 -8.39 11.50
N TYR A 25 16.49 -7.79 10.87
CA TYR A 25 15.75 -8.37 9.74
C TYR A 25 16.12 -7.69 8.43
N ASP A 26 16.23 -8.48 7.37
CA ASP A 26 16.17 -7.99 6.00
C ASP A 26 14.75 -7.51 5.69
N THR A 27 14.63 -6.27 5.24
CA THR A 27 13.37 -5.64 4.86
C THR A 27 13.35 -5.16 3.42
N SER A 28 14.29 -5.63 2.60
CA SER A 28 14.38 -5.29 1.17
C SER A 28 13.29 -5.95 0.32
N TYR A 29 12.57 -6.95 0.85
CA TYR A 29 11.50 -7.67 0.16
C TYR A 29 10.22 -7.78 0.99
N PRO A 30 9.04 -7.94 0.31
CA PRO A 30 7.75 -7.95 0.99
C PRO A 30 7.57 -9.15 1.92
N VAL A 31 6.68 -9.00 2.90
CA VAL A 31 6.26 -10.08 3.79
C VAL A 31 5.14 -10.87 3.13
N GLU A 32 5.29 -12.18 3.06
CA GLU A 32 4.29 -13.11 2.54
C GLU A 32 3.46 -13.75 3.66
N GLN A 33 2.28 -14.27 3.30
CA GLN A 33 1.34 -14.86 4.26
C GLN A 33 1.94 -16.02 5.07
N ASN A 34 2.79 -16.82 4.44
CA ASN A 34 3.37 -18.02 5.03
C ASN A 34 4.76 -17.79 5.66
N ASP A 35 5.20 -16.54 5.75
CA ASP A 35 6.47 -16.20 6.34
C ASP A 35 6.51 -16.55 7.82
N THR A 36 7.52 -17.33 8.20
CA THR A 36 7.79 -17.58 9.61
C THR A 36 8.51 -16.41 10.24
N ARG A 37 8.47 -16.33 11.59
CA ARG A 37 9.17 -15.25 12.32
C ARG A 37 10.68 -15.23 12.09
N VAL A 38 11.27 -16.38 11.72
CA VAL A 38 12.71 -16.51 11.49
C VAL A 38 13.12 -16.20 10.05
N LYS A 39 12.16 -16.15 9.11
CA LYS A 39 12.44 -15.76 7.73
C LYS A 39 12.95 -14.32 7.74
N ALA A 40 14.02 -14.08 7.02
CA ALA A 40 14.69 -12.77 6.93
C ALA A 40 15.44 -12.29 8.20
N ILE A 41 15.63 -13.12 9.21
CA ILE A 41 16.58 -12.79 10.28
C ILE A 41 18.01 -12.85 9.71
N ILE A 42 18.72 -11.73 9.79
CA ILE A 42 20.11 -11.63 9.39
C ILE A 42 21.03 -11.90 10.59
N ARG A 43 20.66 -11.35 11.76
CA ARG A 43 21.40 -11.48 13.02
C ARG A 43 20.41 -11.59 14.18
N GLU A 44 20.84 -12.37 15.17
CA GLU A 44 20.16 -12.51 16.46
C GLU A 44 21.19 -12.43 17.59
N TYR A 45 20.91 -11.63 18.58
CA TYR A 45 21.74 -11.49 19.79
C TYR A 45 20.87 -11.63 21.02
N LYS A 46 21.39 -12.34 22.05
CA LYS A 46 20.81 -12.31 23.40
C LYS A 46 21.51 -11.23 24.24
N TYR A 47 20.84 -10.75 25.25
CA TYR A 47 21.44 -9.76 26.16
C TYR A 47 22.74 -10.25 26.81
N THR A 48 22.87 -11.57 27.03
CA THR A 48 24.10 -12.20 27.56
C THR A 48 25.29 -12.08 26.62
N ASP A 49 25.05 -11.86 25.33
CA ASP A 49 26.07 -11.84 24.28
C ASP A 49 26.45 -10.40 23.91
N TYR A 50 25.78 -9.38 24.47
CA TYR A 50 25.96 -7.98 24.08
C TYR A 50 27.37 -7.46 24.37
N GLU A 51 28.01 -7.92 25.45
CA GLU A 51 29.37 -7.50 25.79
C GLU A 51 30.38 -8.03 24.75
N ASP A 52 30.28 -9.30 24.40
CA ASP A 52 31.13 -9.95 23.41
C ASP A 52 30.84 -9.47 21.98
N ALA A 53 29.58 -9.15 21.68
CA ALA A 53 29.15 -8.66 20.37
C ALA A 53 29.21 -7.12 20.22
N ALA A 54 29.72 -6.40 21.21
CA ALA A 54 29.64 -4.93 21.25
C ALA A 54 30.28 -4.27 20.02
N GLU A 55 31.45 -4.73 19.57
CA GLU A 55 32.14 -4.19 18.39
C GLU A 55 31.32 -4.44 17.12
N GLU A 56 30.73 -5.64 16.96
CA GLU A 56 29.88 -5.98 15.82
C GLU A 56 28.60 -5.16 15.82
N LEU A 57 27.93 -5.01 16.98
CA LEU A 57 26.73 -4.18 17.11
C LEU A 57 27.01 -2.72 16.79
N LEU A 58 28.14 -2.18 17.26
CA LEU A 58 28.55 -0.81 16.93
C LEU A 58 28.87 -0.64 15.43
N LYS A 59 29.43 -1.65 14.78
CA LYS A 59 29.67 -1.66 13.33
C LYS A 59 28.36 -1.65 12.54
N TYR A 60 27.37 -2.42 12.97
CA TYR A 60 26.11 -2.58 12.24
C TYR A 60 25.08 -1.48 12.53
N LEU A 61 25.02 -1.00 13.77
CA LEU A 61 23.95 -0.13 14.24
C LEU A 61 24.46 1.14 14.93
N GLY A 62 25.77 1.26 15.13
CA GLY A 62 26.37 2.36 15.85
C GLY A 62 26.17 3.71 15.15
N LYS A 63 25.95 4.75 15.94
CA LYS A 63 25.79 6.12 15.45
C LYS A 63 26.91 6.54 14.49
N ASN A 64 28.16 6.23 14.80
CA ASN A 64 29.29 6.58 13.98
C ASN A 64 29.28 5.83 12.64
N SER A 65 28.86 4.57 12.61
CA SER A 65 28.69 3.79 11.38
C SER A 65 27.68 4.43 10.44
N VAL A 66 26.56 4.89 10.98
CA VAL A 66 25.50 5.57 10.21
C VAL A 66 26.01 6.90 9.65
N TYR A 67 26.61 7.75 10.48
CA TYR A 67 27.06 9.08 10.05
C TYR A 67 28.27 9.06 9.11
N SER A 68 29.12 8.02 9.16
CA SER A 68 30.25 7.88 8.26
C SER A 68 29.91 7.28 6.89
N GLY A 69 28.66 6.81 6.71
CA GLY A 69 28.25 6.05 5.52
C GLY A 69 28.63 4.57 5.55
N HIS A 70 29.37 4.11 6.56
CA HIS A 70 29.77 2.71 6.68
C HIS A 70 28.56 1.76 6.86
N PHE A 71 27.47 2.26 7.45
CA PHE A 71 26.19 1.54 7.52
C PHE A 71 25.71 1.10 6.14
N ASP A 72 25.78 1.97 5.15
CA ASP A 72 25.33 1.68 3.78
C ASP A 72 26.25 0.66 3.09
N GLU A 73 27.56 0.71 3.36
CA GLU A 73 28.51 -0.28 2.85
C GLU A 73 28.25 -1.67 3.43
N VAL A 74 28.06 -1.76 4.75
CA VAL A 74 27.81 -3.03 5.45
C VAL A 74 26.55 -3.72 4.96
N TRP A 75 25.50 -2.94 4.65
CA TRP A 75 24.21 -3.48 4.22
C TRP A 75 24.01 -3.46 2.69
N SER A 76 25.02 -3.07 1.91
CA SER A 76 24.98 -3.06 0.44
C SER A 76 24.80 -4.45 -0.17
N GLU A 77 25.33 -5.50 0.47
CA GLU A 77 25.21 -6.88 -0.01
C GLU A 77 23.74 -7.38 0.00
N ILE A 78 22.89 -6.81 0.84
CA ILE A 78 21.45 -7.12 0.87
C ILE A 78 20.77 -6.66 -0.42
N GLU A 79 21.14 -5.47 -0.94
CA GLU A 79 20.61 -4.95 -2.20
C GLU A 79 21.11 -5.70 -3.43
N ALA A 80 22.37 -6.14 -3.41
CA ALA A 80 23.01 -6.77 -4.56
C ALA A 80 22.38 -8.11 -4.97
N ASN A 81 21.69 -8.78 -4.04
CA ASN A 81 21.08 -10.10 -4.27
C ASN A 81 19.63 -10.03 -4.72
N VAL A 82 19.05 -8.83 -4.84
CA VAL A 82 17.60 -8.73 -5.02
C VAL A 82 17.25 -7.67 -6.07
N ASN A 83 16.91 -8.13 -7.26
CA ASN A 83 16.33 -7.31 -8.34
C ASN A 83 14.88 -6.93 -7.99
N HIS A 84 14.68 -6.20 -6.87
CA HIS A 84 13.35 -5.80 -6.45
C HIS A 84 12.96 -4.46 -7.07
N LYS A 85 11.75 -4.44 -7.64
CA LYS A 85 11.07 -3.19 -7.97
C LYS A 85 10.97 -2.35 -6.70
N SER A 86 11.11 -1.05 -6.84
CA SER A 86 10.88 -0.14 -5.73
C SER A 86 9.45 -0.30 -5.19
N ILE A 87 9.24 0.07 -3.93
CA ILE A 87 7.89 0.04 -3.34
C ILE A 87 6.93 0.89 -4.15
N ASP A 88 7.41 2.03 -4.63
CA ASP A 88 6.66 2.92 -5.49
C ASP A 88 6.18 2.20 -6.75
N GLU A 89 7.08 1.50 -7.45
CA GLU A 89 6.76 0.75 -8.67
C GLU A 89 5.77 -0.39 -8.41
N LEU A 90 5.95 -1.15 -7.33
CA LEU A 90 5.05 -2.23 -6.97
C LEU A 90 3.65 -1.71 -6.62
N PHE A 91 3.59 -0.63 -5.84
CA PHE A 91 2.31 -0.05 -5.45
C PHE A 91 1.59 0.61 -6.61
N LEU A 92 2.32 1.29 -7.50
CA LEU A 92 1.77 1.87 -8.73
C LEU A 92 1.28 0.78 -9.70
N GLN A 93 2.00 -0.33 -9.81
CA GLN A 93 1.53 -1.48 -10.59
C GLN A 93 0.20 -1.99 -10.03
N GLN A 94 0.09 -2.17 -8.72
CA GLN A 94 -1.15 -2.62 -8.08
C GLN A 94 -2.32 -1.64 -8.28
N ILE A 95 -2.07 -0.33 -8.17
CA ILE A 95 -3.08 0.68 -8.48
C ILE A 95 -3.59 0.55 -9.92
N ASN A 96 -2.70 0.32 -10.88
CA ASN A 96 -3.08 0.14 -12.28
C ASN A 96 -3.88 -1.15 -12.52
N GLU A 97 -3.54 -2.23 -11.82
CA GLU A 97 -4.33 -3.47 -11.82
C GLU A 97 -5.75 -3.23 -11.28
N TRP A 98 -5.89 -2.48 -10.19
CA TRP A 98 -7.19 -2.10 -9.65
C TRP A 98 -7.99 -1.20 -10.60
N ARG A 99 -7.33 -0.25 -11.27
CA ARG A 99 -7.98 0.60 -12.27
C ARG A 99 -8.58 -0.22 -13.41
N LEU A 100 -7.83 -1.18 -13.93
CA LEU A 100 -8.29 -2.06 -15.00
C LEU A 100 -9.39 -3.01 -14.53
N MET A 101 -9.24 -3.63 -13.36
CA MET A 101 -10.23 -4.54 -12.79
C MET A 101 -11.57 -3.83 -12.57
N LEU A 102 -11.55 -2.69 -11.88
CA LEU A 102 -12.75 -1.93 -11.57
C LEU A 102 -13.37 -1.32 -12.83
N GLY A 103 -12.54 -0.72 -13.69
CA GLY A 103 -13.00 -0.12 -14.93
C GLY A 103 -13.64 -1.15 -15.88
N THR A 104 -13.08 -2.35 -15.97
CA THR A 104 -13.64 -3.44 -16.79
C THR A 104 -15.01 -3.87 -16.28
N GLU A 105 -15.17 -4.04 -14.95
CA GLU A 105 -16.46 -4.42 -14.38
C GLU A 105 -17.51 -3.32 -14.55
N ILE A 106 -17.16 -2.05 -14.33
CA ILE A 106 -18.07 -0.92 -14.54
C ILE A 106 -18.50 -0.83 -16.01
N LEU A 107 -17.54 -0.90 -16.95
CA LEU A 107 -17.82 -0.82 -18.38
C LEU A 107 -18.72 -1.98 -18.85
N HIS A 108 -18.49 -3.19 -18.31
CA HIS A 108 -19.33 -4.34 -18.67
C HIS A 108 -20.79 -4.20 -18.21
N ASN A 109 -20.99 -3.57 -17.06
CA ASN A 109 -22.32 -3.37 -16.49
C ASN A 109 -23.00 -2.07 -16.95
N ASN A 110 -22.28 -1.14 -17.56
CA ASN A 110 -22.73 0.18 -18.02
C ASN A 110 -22.15 0.48 -19.41
N LEU A 111 -22.69 -0.15 -20.44
CA LEU A 111 -22.16 -0.08 -21.82
C LEU A 111 -22.19 1.33 -22.44
N GLU A 112 -23.00 2.22 -21.93
CA GLU A 112 -23.16 3.58 -22.42
C GLU A 112 -22.29 4.61 -21.68
N ILE A 113 -21.50 4.18 -20.68
CA ILE A 113 -20.65 5.08 -19.91
C ILE A 113 -19.53 5.67 -20.78
N GLU A 114 -19.36 6.98 -20.73
CA GLU A 114 -18.27 7.67 -21.41
C GLU A 114 -16.91 7.33 -20.75
N MET A 115 -15.84 7.21 -21.54
CA MET A 115 -14.52 6.82 -21.03
C MET A 115 -13.95 7.80 -20.01
N GLU A 116 -14.26 9.08 -20.11
CA GLU A 116 -13.85 10.11 -19.17
C GLU A 116 -14.56 9.92 -17.82
N GLU A 117 -15.88 9.71 -17.86
CA GLU A 117 -16.68 9.42 -16.67
C GLU A 117 -16.23 8.11 -15.99
N LEU A 118 -15.98 7.06 -16.76
CA LEU A 118 -15.41 5.80 -16.24
C LEU A 118 -14.09 6.04 -15.51
N GLY A 119 -13.20 6.84 -16.09
CA GLY A 119 -11.92 7.21 -15.47
C GLY A 119 -12.11 7.94 -14.15
N ASP A 120 -13.01 8.91 -14.11
CA ASP A 120 -13.33 9.71 -12.91
C ASP A 120 -13.93 8.84 -11.79
N VAL A 121 -14.84 7.94 -12.12
CA VAL A 121 -15.46 7.02 -11.18
C VAL A 121 -14.43 6.09 -10.56
N VAL A 122 -13.60 5.45 -11.38
CA VAL A 122 -12.54 4.54 -10.94
C VAL A 122 -11.54 5.25 -10.03
N GLN A 123 -11.08 6.44 -10.45
CA GLN A 123 -10.14 7.24 -9.67
C GLN A 123 -10.74 7.68 -8.35
N SER A 124 -11.97 8.20 -8.36
CA SER A 124 -12.67 8.65 -7.15
C SER A 124 -12.79 7.53 -6.13
N TYR A 125 -13.17 6.32 -6.57
CA TYR A 125 -13.30 5.17 -5.68
C TYR A 125 -11.95 4.78 -5.06
N ILE A 126 -10.91 4.60 -5.87
CA ILE A 126 -9.58 4.23 -5.39
C ILE A 126 -9.05 5.27 -4.40
N ASN A 127 -9.20 6.55 -4.69
CA ASN A 127 -8.76 7.62 -3.80
C ASN A 127 -9.49 7.59 -2.45
N LYS A 128 -10.81 7.38 -2.46
CA LYS A 128 -11.62 7.30 -1.22
C LYS A 128 -11.19 6.14 -0.32
N ILE A 129 -11.02 4.94 -0.89
CA ILE A 129 -10.62 3.78 -0.08
C ILE A 129 -9.19 3.88 0.41
N LEU A 130 -8.25 4.40 -0.40
CA LEU A 130 -6.87 4.63 0.03
C LEU A 130 -6.79 5.64 1.17
N PHE A 131 -7.52 6.75 1.06
CA PHE A 131 -7.57 7.76 2.12
C PHE A 131 -8.07 7.16 3.43
N LEU A 132 -9.21 6.46 3.40
CA LEU A 132 -9.75 5.82 4.60
C LEU A 132 -8.82 4.76 5.15
N ARG A 133 -8.16 3.98 4.30
CA ARG A 133 -7.18 2.96 4.73
C ARG A 133 -5.98 3.58 5.44
N VAL A 134 -5.46 4.71 4.92
CA VAL A 134 -4.41 5.49 5.60
C VAL A 134 -4.89 6.00 6.96
N CYS A 135 -6.11 6.52 7.03
CA CYS A 135 -6.72 6.98 8.28
C CYS A 135 -6.87 5.85 9.31
N GLU A 136 -7.23 4.64 8.88
CA GLU A 136 -7.30 3.47 9.75
C GLU A 136 -5.92 3.09 10.34
N ASP A 137 -4.89 2.98 9.48
CA ASP A 137 -3.55 2.61 9.93
C ASP A 137 -2.90 3.69 10.83
N ARG A 138 -3.33 4.94 10.70
CA ARG A 138 -2.91 6.06 11.57
C ARG A 138 -3.81 6.26 12.80
N ASN A 139 -4.73 5.35 13.07
CA ASN A 139 -5.68 5.39 14.19
C ASN A 139 -6.59 6.64 14.20
N ILE A 140 -6.84 7.25 13.03
CA ILE A 140 -7.80 8.35 12.86
C ILE A 140 -9.21 7.78 12.66
N GLU A 141 -9.30 6.64 11.98
CA GLU A 141 -10.51 5.83 11.79
C GLU A 141 -10.37 4.48 12.49
N THR A 142 -11.50 3.81 12.74
CA THR A 142 -11.51 2.47 13.34
C THR A 142 -10.82 1.47 12.41
N TYR A 143 -9.80 0.80 12.90
CA TYR A 143 -9.04 -0.19 12.14
C TYR A 143 -9.93 -1.31 11.61
N GLN A 144 -9.72 -1.68 10.35
CA GLN A 144 -10.51 -2.70 9.62
C GLN A 144 -11.99 -2.35 9.38
N SER A 145 -12.41 -1.09 9.51
CA SER A 145 -13.79 -0.70 9.25
C SER A 145 -14.21 -0.95 7.79
N LEU A 146 -13.32 -0.65 6.82
CA LEU A 146 -13.56 -0.98 5.40
C LEU A 146 -13.59 -2.50 5.16
N LEU A 147 -12.70 -3.26 5.82
CA LEU A 147 -12.65 -4.72 5.68
C LEU A 147 -13.94 -5.39 6.19
N GLN A 148 -14.52 -4.87 7.27
CA GLN A 148 -15.82 -5.35 7.78
C GLN A 148 -16.94 -5.10 6.76
N ILE A 149 -17.00 -3.89 6.19
CA ILE A 149 -17.97 -3.56 5.12
C ILE A 149 -17.79 -4.50 3.92
N ALA A 150 -16.54 -4.75 3.50
CA ALA A 150 -16.25 -5.70 2.44
C ALA A 150 -16.59 -7.15 2.79
N GLY A 151 -16.59 -7.51 4.07
CA GLY A 151 -17.07 -8.80 4.57
C GLY A 151 -18.58 -8.98 4.40
N HIS A 152 -19.33 -7.92 4.57
CA HIS A 152 -20.79 -7.91 4.38
C HIS A 152 -21.20 -7.75 2.90
N ASN A 153 -20.29 -7.33 2.01
CA ASN A 153 -20.56 -6.92 0.63
C ASN A 153 -21.69 -5.87 0.54
N SER A 154 -21.73 -4.93 1.48
CA SER A 154 -22.82 -3.96 1.64
C SER A 154 -22.48 -2.62 1.01
N HIS A 155 -23.02 -2.35 -0.19
CA HIS A 155 -22.89 -1.04 -0.84
C HIS A 155 -23.51 0.08 0.02
N GLN A 156 -24.60 -0.21 0.70
CA GLN A 156 -25.26 0.78 1.57
C GLN A 156 -24.34 1.21 2.72
N GLU A 157 -23.63 0.27 3.36
CA GLU A 157 -22.66 0.59 4.41
C GLU A 157 -21.46 1.36 3.86
N LEU A 158 -20.98 1.01 2.64
CA LEU A 158 -19.88 1.72 2.00
C LEU A 158 -20.24 3.16 1.68
N ILE A 159 -21.41 3.39 1.08
CA ILE A 159 -21.93 4.74 0.79
C ILE A 159 -22.12 5.54 2.08
N ALA A 160 -22.68 4.93 3.13
CA ALA A 160 -22.82 5.57 4.44
C ALA A 160 -21.46 5.95 5.03
N LYS A 161 -20.44 5.09 4.88
CA LYS A 161 -19.06 5.38 5.30
C LYS A 161 -18.48 6.57 4.54
N PHE A 162 -18.67 6.65 3.21
CA PHE A 162 -18.21 7.79 2.41
C PHE A 162 -18.92 9.09 2.81
N LYS A 163 -20.24 9.07 3.00
CA LYS A 163 -21.00 10.24 3.46
C LYS A 163 -20.55 10.72 4.85
N ALA A 164 -20.28 9.80 5.77
CA ALA A 164 -19.73 10.14 7.09
C ALA A 164 -18.33 10.75 7.00
N ALA A 165 -17.49 10.24 6.10
CA ALA A 165 -16.16 10.77 5.84
C ALA A 165 -16.22 12.18 5.19
N ASP A 166 -17.15 12.41 4.28
CA ASP A 166 -17.34 13.73 3.67
C ASP A 166 -17.69 14.79 4.72
N LEU A 167 -18.65 14.48 5.59
CA LEU A 167 -19.04 15.36 6.69
C LEU A 167 -17.88 15.61 7.69
N ARG A 168 -17.04 14.60 7.92
CA ARG A 168 -15.94 14.69 8.88
C ARG A 168 -14.75 15.47 8.36
N TYR A 169 -14.36 15.21 7.11
CA TYR A 169 -13.10 15.72 6.55
C TYR A 169 -13.30 16.97 5.68
N ASN A 170 -14.50 17.17 5.14
CA ASN A 170 -14.86 18.32 4.28
C ASN A 170 -13.77 18.62 3.23
N SER A 171 -13.26 17.56 2.58
CA SER A 171 -12.08 17.63 1.71
C SER A 171 -12.40 17.72 0.22
N GLY A 172 -13.67 17.64 -0.17
CA GLY A 172 -14.10 17.46 -1.56
C GLY A 172 -13.77 16.09 -2.16
N LEU A 173 -12.97 15.28 -1.45
CA LEU A 173 -12.59 13.94 -1.91
C LEU A 173 -13.78 12.97 -1.94
N PHE A 174 -14.72 13.14 -1.02
CA PHE A 174 -15.89 12.27 -0.86
C PHE A 174 -17.15 12.82 -1.52
N GLU A 175 -17.09 13.99 -2.17
CA GLU A 175 -18.18 14.50 -2.97
C GLU A 175 -18.71 13.45 -3.95
N GLU A 176 -20.04 13.38 -4.12
CA GLU A 176 -20.69 12.40 -4.97
C GLU A 176 -20.35 12.62 -6.44
N LYS A 177 -19.33 11.92 -6.92
CA LYS A 177 -19.11 11.70 -8.36
C LYS A 177 -19.53 10.30 -8.81
N LEU A 178 -19.91 9.45 -7.85
CA LEU A 178 -20.38 8.10 -8.09
C LEU A 178 -21.89 8.12 -7.99
N SER A 179 -22.60 7.86 -9.09
CA SER A 179 -24.02 7.59 -9.00
C SER A 179 -24.22 6.31 -8.18
N ASP A 180 -25.16 6.33 -7.25
CA ASP A 180 -25.55 5.14 -6.47
C ASP A 180 -25.89 3.95 -7.39
N GLU A 181 -26.31 4.22 -8.63
CA GLU A 181 -26.60 3.25 -9.67
C GLU A 181 -25.35 2.54 -10.19
N ILE A 182 -24.26 3.29 -10.46
CA ILE A 182 -22.98 2.68 -10.91
C ILE A 182 -22.40 1.80 -9.80
N ILE A 183 -22.41 2.27 -8.55
CA ILE A 183 -21.94 1.50 -7.40
C ILE A 183 -22.78 0.25 -7.19
N GLY A 184 -24.11 0.36 -7.30
CA GLY A 184 -25.04 -0.76 -7.09
C GLY A 184 -24.87 -1.90 -8.10
N ASN A 185 -24.32 -1.63 -9.28
CA ASN A 185 -24.09 -2.59 -10.35
C ASN A 185 -22.74 -3.30 -10.28
N VAL A 186 -21.75 -2.76 -9.55
CA VAL A 186 -20.43 -3.39 -9.36
C VAL A 186 -20.48 -4.36 -8.19
N ARG A 187 -20.13 -5.62 -8.40
CA ARG A 187 -20.34 -6.69 -7.41
C ARG A 187 -19.07 -7.27 -6.82
N SER A 188 -18.00 -7.37 -7.58
CA SER A 188 -16.81 -8.12 -7.15
C SER A 188 -15.58 -7.24 -6.96
N SER A 189 -15.27 -6.35 -7.88
CA SER A 189 -14.04 -5.55 -7.88
C SER A 189 -13.94 -4.65 -6.67
N PHE A 190 -15.00 -3.98 -6.26
CA PHE A 190 -14.99 -3.12 -5.08
C PHE A 190 -14.50 -3.86 -3.83
N TRP A 191 -15.06 -5.03 -3.59
CA TRP A 191 -14.76 -5.80 -2.40
C TRP A 191 -13.39 -6.46 -2.48
N SER A 192 -12.97 -6.89 -3.68
CA SER A 192 -11.64 -7.43 -3.91
C SER A 192 -10.56 -6.38 -3.60
N ILE A 193 -10.69 -5.19 -4.19
CA ILE A 193 -9.75 -4.09 -3.97
C ILE A 193 -9.65 -3.71 -2.49
N ILE A 194 -10.78 -3.63 -1.78
CA ILE A 194 -10.75 -3.36 -0.34
C ILE A 194 -10.00 -4.45 0.42
N ARG A 195 -10.25 -5.74 0.13
CA ARG A 195 -9.54 -6.85 0.80
C ARG A 195 -8.04 -6.83 0.53
N GLU A 196 -7.64 -6.46 -0.68
CA GLU A 196 -6.25 -6.32 -1.09
C GLU A 196 -5.50 -5.15 -0.42
N LEU A 197 -6.19 -4.26 0.29
CA LEU A 197 -5.57 -3.23 1.12
C LEU A 197 -5.09 -3.74 2.49
N TYR A 198 -5.41 -4.99 2.87
CA TYR A 198 -5.09 -5.53 4.19
C TYR A 198 -4.16 -6.74 4.10
N PHE A 199 -3.35 -6.91 5.13
CA PHE A 199 -2.53 -8.11 5.26
C PHE A 199 -3.45 -9.36 5.42
N PRO A 200 -3.14 -10.49 4.80
CA PRO A 200 -1.87 -10.82 4.12
C PRO A 200 -1.80 -10.45 2.63
N GLN A 201 -2.88 -9.98 1.99
CA GLN A 201 -2.91 -9.63 0.57
C GLN A 201 -2.03 -8.40 0.28
N SER A 202 -2.03 -7.42 1.21
CA SER A 202 -1.16 -6.25 1.12
C SER A 202 0.12 -6.44 1.94
N PRO A 203 1.30 -6.32 1.34
CA PRO A 203 2.56 -6.29 2.08
C PRO A 203 2.81 -4.94 2.75
N TYR A 204 2.03 -3.90 2.41
CA TYR A 204 2.27 -2.52 2.85
C TYR A 204 1.71 -2.24 4.24
N SER A 205 2.33 -1.27 4.92
CA SER A 205 1.78 -0.60 6.08
C SER A 205 1.46 0.85 5.73
N PHE A 206 0.18 1.18 5.65
CA PHE A 206 -0.28 2.52 5.27
C PHE A 206 0.04 3.58 6.33
N ALA A 207 0.40 3.17 7.56
CA ALA A 207 0.86 4.10 8.61
C ALA A 207 2.15 4.82 8.25
N VAL A 208 3.08 4.10 7.56
CA VAL A 208 4.41 4.58 7.21
C VAL A 208 4.58 4.85 5.72
N LEU A 209 3.50 4.69 4.94
CA LEU A 209 3.51 5.05 3.53
C LEU A 209 3.78 6.55 3.38
N SER A 210 4.77 6.91 2.55
CA SER A 210 5.16 8.30 2.37
C SER A 210 4.09 9.10 1.60
N SER A 211 4.01 10.40 1.87
CA SER A 211 3.17 11.32 1.10
C SER A 211 3.57 11.39 -0.38
N ASP A 212 4.86 11.14 -0.67
CA ASP A 212 5.40 11.19 -2.03
C ASP A 212 4.83 10.08 -2.91
N ILE A 213 4.60 8.89 -2.34
CA ILE A 213 3.94 7.78 -3.06
C ILE A 213 2.50 8.16 -3.42
N LEU A 214 1.77 8.78 -2.48
CA LEU A 214 0.41 9.26 -2.75
C LEU A 214 0.40 10.39 -3.81
N GLY A 215 1.41 11.27 -3.79
CA GLY A 215 1.61 12.29 -4.82
C GLY A 215 1.84 11.68 -6.20
N LYS A 216 2.71 10.68 -6.31
CA LYS A 216 2.96 9.95 -7.56
C LYS A 216 1.72 9.25 -8.11
N ILE A 217 0.88 8.66 -7.23
CA ILE A 217 -0.40 8.07 -7.65
C ILE A 217 -1.28 9.14 -8.29
N TYR A 218 -1.37 10.32 -7.67
CA TYR A 218 -2.16 11.41 -8.20
C TYR A 218 -1.63 11.91 -9.56
N GLU A 219 -0.31 12.07 -9.72
CA GLU A 219 0.33 12.43 -10.98
C GLU A 219 0.03 11.42 -12.09
N ILE A 220 0.06 10.12 -11.78
CA ILE A 220 -0.30 9.07 -12.74
C ILE A 220 -1.77 9.16 -13.15
N PHE A 221 -2.68 9.40 -12.23
CA PHE A 221 -4.07 9.63 -12.57
C PHE A 221 -4.27 10.87 -13.46
N LEU A 222 -3.45 11.90 -13.27
CA LEU A 222 -3.49 13.10 -14.13
C LEU A 222 -2.92 12.85 -15.53
N SER A 223 -1.82 12.08 -15.64
CA SER A 223 -1.10 11.83 -16.90
C SER A 223 -1.67 10.69 -17.73
N GLN A 224 -2.48 9.81 -17.15
CA GLN A 224 -3.00 8.61 -17.78
C GLN A 224 -4.53 8.58 -17.79
N ARG A 225 -5.09 7.87 -18.76
CA ARG A 225 -6.54 7.63 -18.87
C ARG A 225 -6.84 6.18 -19.22
N LEU A 226 -8.07 5.75 -18.97
CA LEU A 226 -8.62 4.51 -19.47
C LEU A 226 -9.04 4.68 -20.93
N ALA A 227 -8.80 3.69 -21.75
CA ALA A 227 -9.22 3.65 -23.16
C ALA A 227 -9.45 2.21 -23.59
N VAL A 228 -10.37 1.99 -24.53
CA VAL A 228 -10.56 0.68 -25.15
C VAL A 228 -9.67 0.58 -26.38
N ILE A 229 -8.77 -0.40 -26.40
CA ILE A 229 -7.88 -0.71 -27.51
C ILE A 229 -8.09 -2.17 -27.87
N ASP A 230 -8.38 -2.44 -29.15
CA ASP A 230 -8.65 -3.80 -29.65
C ASP A 230 -9.72 -4.57 -28.84
N GLY A 231 -10.73 -3.83 -28.34
CA GLY A 231 -11.81 -4.41 -27.55
C GLY A 231 -11.46 -4.69 -26.08
N GLN A 232 -10.28 -4.29 -25.62
CA GLN A 232 -9.85 -4.44 -24.23
C GLN A 232 -9.60 -3.09 -23.56
N LEU A 233 -10.01 -2.97 -22.29
CA LEU A 233 -9.72 -1.79 -21.50
C LEU A 233 -8.21 -1.73 -21.19
N SER A 234 -7.61 -0.59 -21.46
CA SER A 234 -6.17 -0.35 -21.32
C SER A 234 -5.91 1.01 -20.68
N ILE A 235 -4.74 1.18 -20.09
CA ILE A 235 -4.27 2.46 -19.58
C ILE A 235 -3.34 3.09 -20.60
N VAL A 236 -3.63 4.31 -21.02
CA VAL A 236 -2.85 5.07 -21.99
C VAL A 236 -2.47 6.43 -21.45
N ASN A 237 -1.37 6.98 -21.90
CA ASN A 237 -1.01 8.36 -21.57
C ASN A 237 -2.02 9.33 -22.20
N LYS A 238 -2.36 10.39 -21.50
CA LYS A 238 -3.12 11.49 -22.07
C LYS A 238 -2.27 12.18 -23.14
N PRO A 239 -2.86 12.63 -24.26
CA PRO A 239 -2.12 13.47 -25.19
C PRO A 239 -1.67 14.76 -24.49
N GLU A 240 -0.45 15.19 -24.80
CA GLU A 240 0.09 16.50 -24.36
C GLU A 240 -0.73 17.66 -24.89
#